data_0c9e97b04311cfbb12a8a21c9f7bcf87
#
_entry.id   0c9e97b04311cfbb12a8a21c9f7bcf87
#
_cell.length_a   1.000
_cell.length_b   1.000
_cell.length_c   1.000
_cell.angle_alpha   90.00
_cell.angle_beta   90.00
_cell.angle_gamma   90.00
#
_symmetry.space_group_name_H-M   'P 1'
#
loop_
_entity.id
_entity.type
_entity.pdbx_description
1 polymer ?
#
loop_
_entity_poly.entity_id
_entity_poly.type
_entity_poly.pdbx_seq_one_letter_code
_entity_poly.pdbx_strand_id
1 'polypeptide(L)'
;MALPMTPSTIGPAIQWRVIAASIITITVAILPGFLPGALAVQLADSLGIAEAGVGLIVGAFFGMSALASSRLGRLVERLDWAPAMRIAALGAAATLLLTPLLGQSVPMLGVATVIGGLFLALAHPAVNLGIARTTVVRHQGLAYGFKHGAIPAATAIAGLALPIVAIPLGWQWVYVMCAGLALVAVLLVPRSPRSYEVESDGPEKTDTQAVRSSPLSLLVVMAIGAGLGIFGMDALATFLVPYAVEVGFGESAAGILLAAGSVLGILTRLMMGWLIDRRTAGGLATVATFLALGAAGMALLAVGSDPAIIIGSLVAFTFGWGWSGLFTFAVVRRNPAAPAAATGITMTGIYVGAAAGPALFGLVAEASFTAAWVIMSAALALGAVLMTAALLRERTQPAS
;
A
#
# COMPACT_ATOMS: atom_id res chain seq x y z
N MET A 1 0.92 -37.60 36.37
CA MET A 1 1.31 -36.29 36.92
C MET A 1 1.98 -35.51 35.79
N ALA A 2 1.15 -34.78 35.01
CA ALA A 2 1.63 -34.00 33.88
C ALA A 2 2.10 -32.64 34.41
N LEU A 3 3.36 -32.30 34.15
CA LEU A 3 3.90 -30.99 34.48
C LEU A 3 3.16 -29.92 33.67
N PRO A 4 2.73 -28.79 34.27
CA PRO A 4 2.16 -27.70 33.52
C PRO A 4 3.22 -27.11 32.60
N MET A 5 2.99 -27.22 31.28
CA MET A 5 3.80 -26.51 30.29
C MET A 5 3.55 -25.01 30.47
N THR A 6 4.56 -24.31 30.94
CA THR A 6 4.53 -22.84 31.01
C THR A 6 4.39 -22.27 29.60
N PRO A 7 3.47 -21.33 29.35
CA PRO A 7 3.34 -20.70 28.04
C PRO A 7 4.68 -20.01 27.69
N SER A 8 5.29 -20.42 26.60
CA SER A 8 6.50 -19.80 26.09
C SER A 8 6.16 -18.40 25.59
N THR A 9 6.38 -17.39 26.43
CA THR A 9 6.26 -15.98 26.02
C THR A 9 7.24 -15.72 24.89
N ILE A 10 6.73 -15.34 23.71
CA ILE A 10 7.57 -14.92 22.59
C ILE A 10 8.43 -13.75 23.07
N GLY A 11 9.76 -13.93 23.06
CA GLY A 11 10.66 -12.87 23.48
C GLY A 11 10.53 -11.63 22.58
N PRO A 12 10.69 -10.41 23.13
CA PRO A 12 10.53 -9.16 22.37
C PRO A 12 11.42 -9.09 21.13
N ALA A 13 12.59 -9.72 21.13
CA ALA A 13 13.50 -9.77 19.98
C ALA A 13 12.88 -10.51 18.77
N ILE A 14 12.08 -11.54 18.98
CA ILE A 14 11.42 -12.28 17.89
C ILE A 14 10.28 -11.45 17.32
N GLN A 15 9.51 -10.75 18.14
CA GLN A 15 8.43 -9.88 17.70
C GLN A 15 8.96 -8.77 16.76
N TRP A 16 10.03 -8.09 17.16
CA TRP A 16 10.65 -7.05 16.32
C TRP A 16 11.23 -7.59 15.04
N ARG A 17 11.80 -8.80 15.08
CA ARG A 17 12.31 -9.47 13.88
C ARG A 17 11.19 -9.79 12.88
N VAL A 18 10.02 -10.26 13.36
CA VAL A 18 8.85 -10.50 12.49
C VAL A 18 8.32 -9.20 11.92
N ILE A 19 8.24 -8.12 12.71
CA ILE A 19 7.81 -6.81 12.23
C ILE A 19 8.77 -6.29 11.15
N ALA A 20 10.08 -6.35 11.37
CA ALA A 20 11.08 -5.94 10.38
C ALA A 20 10.99 -6.79 9.10
N ALA A 21 10.91 -8.12 9.22
CA ALA A 21 10.72 -9.02 8.10
C ALA A 21 9.43 -8.70 7.33
N SER A 22 8.35 -8.37 8.04
CA SER A 22 7.06 -7.99 7.45
C SER A 22 7.14 -6.72 6.62
N ILE A 23 7.78 -5.67 7.17
CA ILE A 23 7.98 -4.40 6.46
C ILE A 23 8.77 -4.63 5.18
N ILE A 24 9.93 -5.28 5.29
CA ILE A 24 10.81 -5.49 4.14
C ILE A 24 10.15 -6.42 3.10
N THR A 25 9.43 -7.48 3.53
CA THR A 25 8.72 -8.38 2.59
C THR A 25 7.66 -7.63 1.78
N ILE A 26 6.83 -6.78 2.41
CA ILE A 26 5.84 -5.97 1.66
C ILE A 26 6.55 -4.96 0.76
N THR A 27 7.57 -4.27 1.27
CA THR A 27 8.33 -3.28 0.51
C THR A 27 8.90 -3.89 -0.77
N VAL A 28 9.57 -5.04 -0.69
CA VAL A 28 10.18 -5.67 -1.87
C VAL A 28 9.16 -6.31 -2.79
N ALA A 29 8.04 -6.80 -2.26
CA ALA A 29 6.98 -7.39 -3.08
C ALA A 29 6.21 -6.33 -3.89
N ILE A 30 6.14 -5.08 -3.44
CA ILE A 30 5.44 -4.00 -4.15
C ILE A 30 6.37 -3.18 -5.07
N LEU A 31 7.68 -3.24 -4.86
CA LEU A 31 8.67 -2.52 -5.68
C LEU A 31 8.50 -2.75 -7.19
N PRO A 32 8.28 -4.00 -7.71
CA PRO A 32 8.05 -4.21 -9.14
C PRO A 32 6.90 -3.38 -9.70
N GLY A 33 5.90 -3.04 -8.88
CA GLY A 33 4.78 -2.20 -9.28
C GLY A 33 5.10 -0.71 -9.36
N PHE A 34 5.97 -0.18 -8.48
CA PHE A 34 6.27 1.26 -8.45
C PHE A 34 7.55 1.65 -9.21
N LEU A 35 8.49 0.72 -9.41
CA LEU A 35 9.73 1.02 -10.15
C LEU A 35 9.47 1.49 -11.59
N PRO A 36 8.53 0.91 -12.38
CA PRO A 36 8.27 1.42 -13.72
C PRO A 36 7.87 2.90 -13.76
N GLY A 37 7.10 3.37 -12.76
CA GLY A 37 6.72 4.78 -12.66
C GLY A 37 7.89 5.68 -12.26
N ALA A 38 8.66 5.31 -11.24
CA ALA A 38 9.83 6.09 -10.82
C ALA A 38 10.93 6.17 -11.90
N LEU A 39 11.06 5.13 -12.72
CA LEU A 39 12.04 5.01 -13.80
C LEU A 39 11.45 5.32 -15.18
N ALA A 40 10.24 5.90 -15.24
CA ALA A 40 9.48 6.07 -16.49
C ALA A 40 10.27 6.85 -17.56
N VAL A 41 10.99 7.90 -17.18
CA VAL A 41 11.82 8.71 -18.10
C VAL A 41 12.90 7.84 -18.76
N GLN A 42 13.65 7.07 -17.97
CA GLN A 42 14.72 6.20 -18.48
C GLN A 42 14.18 4.99 -19.26
N LEU A 43 12.99 4.49 -18.89
CA LEU A 43 12.31 3.45 -19.66
C LEU A 43 11.75 4.00 -20.97
N ALA A 44 11.28 5.25 -21.00
CA ALA A 44 10.89 5.92 -22.24
C ALA A 44 12.09 6.07 -23.20
N ASP A 45 13.22 6.55 -22.69
CA ASP A 45 14.46 6.71 -23.48
C ASP A 45 15.02 5.39 -24.02
N SER A 46 14.94 4.31 -23.21
CA SER A 46 15.56 3.03 -23.58
C SER A 46 14.63 2.06 -24.32
N LEU A 47 13.33 2.08 -24.05
CA LEU A 47 12.33 1.14 -24.58
C LEU A 47 11.23 1.82 -25.41
N GLY A 48 11.17 3.15 -25.43
CA GLY A 48 10.11 3.90 -26.12
C GLY A 48 8.73 3.72 -25.48
N ILE A 49 8.66 3.49 -24.16
CA ILE A 49 7.38 3.32 -23.46
C ILE A 49 6.73 4.68 -23.24
N ALA A 50 5.47 4.79 -23.59
CA ALA A 50 4.64 5.98 -23.31
C ALA A 50 3.97 5.88 -21.93
N GLU A 51 3.41 6.99 -21.46
CA GLU A 51 2.73 7.11 -20.16
C GLU A 51 1.61 6.09 -20.00
N ALA A 52 0.80 5.87 -21.04
CA ALA A 52 -0.22 4.85 -21.05
C ALA A 52 0.36 3.44 -20.81
N GLY A 53 1.49 3.15 -21.43
CA GLY A 53 2.21 1.89 -21.26
C GLY A 53 2.66 1.68 -19.80
N VAL A 54 3.25 2.70 -19.19
CA VAL A 54 3.64 2.68 -17.77
C VAL A 54 2.40 2.46 -16.87
N GLY A 55 1.35 3.24 -17.10
CA GLY A 55 0.11 3.15 -16.34
C GLY A 55 -0.57 1.79 -16.45
N LEU A 56 -0.62 1.20 -17.65
CA LEU A 56 -1.19 -0.13 -17.88
C LEU A 56 -0.37 -1.23 -17.20
N ILE A 57 0.96 -1.16 -17.24
CA ILE A 57 1.84 -2.13 -16.57
C ILE A 57 1.63 -2.10 -15.06
N VAL A 58 1.61 -0.90 -14.46
CA VAL A 58 1.38 -0.72 -13.03
C VAL A 58 -0.04 -1.15 -12.64
N GLY A 59 -1.04 -0.75 -13.43
CA GLY A 59 -2.43 -1.17 -13.22
C GLY A 59 -2.60 -2.68 -13.31
N ALA A 60 -1.96 -3.33 -14.27
CA ALA A 60 -2.00 -4.78 -14.43
C ALA A 60 -1.30 -5.53 -13.28
N PHE A 61 -0.20 -4.97 -12.73
CA PHE A 61 0.44 -5.50 -11.51
C PHE A 61 -0.53 -5.54 -10.33
N PHE A 62 -1.21 -4.44 -10.03
CA PHE A 62 -2.20 -4.39 -8.95
C PHE A 62 -3.44 -5.21 -9.28
N GLY A 63 -3.88 -5.23 -10.53
CA GLY A 63 -4.98 -6.08 -11.00
C GLY A 63 -4.69 -7.57 -10.81
N MET A 64 -3.49 -8.03 -11.15
CA MET A 64 -3.04 -9.40 -10.90
C MET A 64 -3.01 -9.71 -9.40
N SER A 65 -2.49 -8.78 -8.59
CA SER A 65 -2.49 -8.94 -7.13
C SER A 65 -3.91 -9.07 -6.58
N ALA A 66 -4.87 -8.26 -7.06
CA ALA A 66 -6.26 -8.33 -6.66
C ALA A 66 -6.89 -9.69 -7.00
N LEU A 67 -6.75 -10.13 -8.25
CA LEU A 67 -7.32 -11.38 -8.75
C LEU A 67 -6.75 -12.63 -8.04
N ALA A 68 -5.47 -12.60 -7.70
CA ALA A 68 -4.79 -13.73 -7.06
C ALA A 68 -5.01 -13.78 -5.53
N SER A 69 -5.34 -12.65 -4.88
CA SER A 69 -5.35 -12.49 -3.41
C SER A 69 -6.17 -13.55 -2.69
N SER A 70 -7.37 -13.86 -3.16
CA SER A 70 -8.25 -14.83 -2.49
C SER A 70 -7.72 -16.27 -2.56
N ARG A 71 -7.10 -16.66 -3.68
CA ARG A 71 -6.52 -18.00 -3.84
C ARG A 71 -5.23 -18.14 -3.05
N LEU A 72 -4.38 -17.12 -3.11
CA LEU A 72 -3.09 -17.10 -2.40
C LEU A 72 -3.28 -16.93 -0.90
N GLY A 73 -4.33 -16.24 -0.45
CA GLY A 73 -4.72 -16.22 0.97
C GLY A 73 -4.97 -17.62 1.52
N ARG A 74 -5.77 -18.45 0.81
CA ARG A 74 -5.99 -19.86 1.20
C ARG A 74 -4.72 -20.70 1.16
N LEU A 75 -3.79 -20.40 0.26
CA LEU A 75 -2.49 -21.07 0.21
C LEU A 75 -1.65 -20.73 1.45
N VAL A 76 -1.68 -19.47 1.92
CA VAL A 76 -0.98 -19.03 3.14
C VAL A 76 -1.50 -19.78 4.37
N GLU A 77 -2.80 -20.02 4.48
CA GLU A 77 -3.38 -20.79 5.58
C GLU A 77 -2.83 -22.24 5.62
N ARG A 78 -2.51 -22.82 4.44
CA ARG A 78 -1.93 -24.18 4.35
C ARG A 78 -0.42 -24.20 4.58
N LEU A 79 0.31 -23.20 4.09
CA LEU A 79 1.76 -23.13 4.14
C LEU A 79 2.29 -22.61 5.48
N ASP A 80 1.45 -21.86 6.23
CA ASP A 80 1.83 -20.99 7.34
C ASP A 80 2.55 -19.71 6.88
N TRP A 81 2.62 -18.71 7.79
CA TRP A 81 3.08 -17.35 7.48
C TRP A 81 4.57 -17.27 7.08
N ALA A 82 5.47 -18.02 7.76
CA ALA A 82 6.90 -17.88 7.53
C ALA A 82 7.36 -18.47 6.19
N PRO A 83 6.96 -19.71 5.79
CA PRO A 83 7.21 -20.20 4.43
C PRO A 83 6.59 -19.32 3.36
N ALA A 84 5.34 -18.84 3.56
CA ALA A 84 4.66 -17.97 2.60
C ALA A 84 5.38 -16.62 2.42
N MET A 85 5.85 -15.99 3.50
CA MET A 85 6.68 -14.77 3.43
C MET A 85 7.99 -14.99 2.66
N ARG A 86 8.67 -16.15 2.89
CA ARG A 86 9.89 -16.47 2.14
C ARG A 86 9.63 -16.67 0.66
N ILE A 87 8.56 -17.40 0.31
CA ILE A 87 8.17 -17.60 -1.10
C ILE A 87 7.84 -16.24 -1.74
N ALA A 88 7.12 -15.37 -1.03
CA ALA A 88 6.81 -14.02 -1.53
C ALA A 88 8.08 -13.20 -1.77
N ALA A 89 9.02 -13.20 -0.82
CA ALA A 89 10.28 -12.46 -0.94
C ALA A 89 11.20 -13.05 -2.03
N LEU A 90 11.30 -14.39 -2.15
CA LEU A 90 12.05 -15.05 -3.22
C LEU A 90 11.44 -14.79 -4.59
N GLY A 91 10.10 -14.82 -4.70
CA GLY A 91 9.42 -14.51 -5.93
C GLY A 91 9.58 -13.04 -6.33
N ALA A 92 9.54 -12.12 -5.36
CA ALA A 92 9.86 -10.71 -5.59
C ALA A 92 11.32 -10.55 -6.07
N ALA A 93 12.29 -11.23 -5.43
CA ALA A 93 13.69 -11.22 -5.87
C ALA A 93 13.83 -11.74 -7.30
N ALA A 94 13.19 -12.87 -7.61
CA ALA A 94 13.21 -13.44 -8.95
C ALA A 94 12.61 -12.48 -9.99
N THR A 95 11.45 -11.88 -9.69
CA THR A 95 10.82 -10.88 -10.56
C THR A 95 11.75 -9.70 -10.80
N LEU A 96 12.33 -9.14 -9.72
CA LEU A 96 13.25 -8.01 -9.81
C LEU A 96 14.52 -8.34 -10.62
N LEU A 97 15.08 -9.55 -10.49
CA LEU A 97 16.24 -9.98 -11.29
C LEU A 97 15.88 -10.28 -12.75
N LEU A 98 14.70 -10.86 -12.99
CA LEU A 98 14.26 -11.19 -14.34
C LEU A 98 13.84 -9.94 -15.14
N THR A 99 13.37 -8.90 -14.48
CA THR A 99 12.93 -7.67 -15.18
C THR A 99 14.04 -7.05 -16.03
N PRO A 100 15.26 -6.77 -15.56
CA PRO A 100 16.32 -6.22 -16.41
C PRO A 100 16.82 -7.21 -17.47
N LEU A 101 16.69 -8.50 -17.25
CA LEU A 101 17.11 -9.52 -18.22
C LEU A 101 16.10 -9.73 -19.35
N LEU A 102 14.82 -9.75 -19.02
CA LEU A 102 13.73 -9.99 -19.97
C LEU A 102 13.10 -8.69 -20.46
N GLY A 103 13.22 -7.59 -19.72
CA GLY A 103 12.60 -6.31 -19.99
C GLY A 103 13.27 -5.52 -21.12
N GLN A 104 13.70 -6.22 -22.19
CA GLN A 104 14.28 -5.59 -23.41
C GLN A 104 13.20 -5.03 -24.36
N SER A 105 11.94 -5.21 -24.00
CA SER A 105 10.79 -4.66 -24.72
C SER A 105 9.63 -4.39 -23.75
N VAL A 106 8.76 -3.46 -24.12
CA VAL A 106 7.60 -3.07 -23.30
C VAL A 106 6.72 -4.27 -22.90
N PRO A 107 6.36 -5.22 -23.81
CA PRO A 107 5.57 -6.39 -23.44
C PRO A 107 6.28 -7.30 -22.41
N MET A 108 7.60 -7.51 -22.56
CA MET A 108 8.36 -8.35 -21.63
C MET A 108 8.49 -7.70 -20.25
N LEU A 109 8.74 -6.39 -20.19
CA LEU A 109 8.70 -5.60 -18.97
C LEU A 109 7.34 -5.75 -18.28
N GLY A 110 6.25 -5.63 -19.05
CA GLY A 110 4.88 -5.80 -18.55
C GLY A 110 4.64 -7.19 -17.97
N VAL A 111 5.01 -8.25 -18.67
CA VAL A 111 4.84 -9.63 -18.17
C VAL A 111 5.63 -9.86 -16.88
N ALA A 112 6.89 -9.44 -16.83
CA ALA A 112 7.71 -9.57 -15.63
C ALA A 112 7.08 -8.83 -14.44
N THR A 113 6.62 -7.59 -14.65
CA THR A 113 5.97 -6.78 -13.61
C THR A 113 4.66 -7.42 -13.12
N VAL A 114 3.81 -7.89 -14.04
CA VAL A 114 2.52 -8.55 -13.70
C VAL A 114 2.73 -9.83 -12.88
N ILE A 115 3.75 -10.63 -13.21
CA ILE A 115 4.14 -11.79 -12.40
C ILE A 115 4.49 -11.36 -10.96
N GLY A 116 5.14 -10.23 -10.78
CA GLY A 116 5.42 -9.64 -9.46
C GLY A 116 4.16 -9.42 -8.63
N GLY A 117 3.03 -9.09 -9.25
CA GLY A 117 1.74 -8.94 -8.59
C GLY A 117 1.25 -10.20 -7.87
N LEU A 118 1.62 -11.39 -8.33
CA LEU A 118 1.31 -12.65 -7.63
C LEU A 118 2.03 -12.72 -6.27
N PHE A 119 3.28 -12.27 -6.21
CA PHE A 119 4.05 -12.31 -4.98
C PHE A 119 3.61 -11.23 -3.99
N LEU A 120 3.13 -10.08 -4.46
CA LEU A 120 2.45 -9.11 -3.62
C LEU A 120 1.15 -9.69 -3.03
N ALA A 121 0.36 -10.40 -3.84
CA ALA A 121 -0.86 -11.06 -3.40
C ALA A 121 -0.60 -12.14 -2.32
N LEU A 122 0.56 -12.80 -2.37
CA LEU A 122 1.00 -13.76 -1.35
C LEU A 122 1.55 -13.06 -0.10
N ALA A 123 2.28 -11.97 -0.27
CA ALA A 123 2.95 -11.25 0.82
C ALA A 123 1.96 -10.68 1.83
N HIS A 124 0.87 -10.06 1.38
CA HIS A 124 -0.09 -9.40 2.26
C HIS A 124 -0.73 -10.33 3.29
N PRO A 125 -1.36 -11.48 2.91
CA PRO A 125 -1.93 -12.41 3.88
C PRO A 125 -0.87 -13.10 4.74
N ALA A 126 0.31 -13.42 4.18
CA ALA A 126 1.41 -14.02 4.94
C ALA A 126 1.90 -13.10 6.06
N VAL A 127 2.11 -11.83 5.77
CA VAL A 127 2.50 -10.81 6.75
C VAL A 127 1.40 -10.59 7.79
N ASN A 128 0.13 -10.51 7.37
CA ASN A 128 -0.99 -10.36 8.30
C ASN A 128 -1.06 -11.52 9.29
N LEU A 129 -0.93 -12.75 8.80
CA LEU A 129 -0.93 -13.95 9.63
C LEU A 129 0.28 -13.98 10.59
N GLY A 130 1.46 -13.59 10.09
CA GLY A 130 2.68 -13.47 10.90
C GLY A 130 2.52 -12.49 12.05
N ILE A 131 2.04 -11.26 11.78
CA ILE A 131 1.77 -10.24 12.81
C ILE A 131 0.73 -10.74 13.81
N ALA A 132 -0.38 -11.29 13.33
CA ALA A 132 -1.46 -11.76 14.20
C ALA A 132 -1.01 -12.87 15.17
N ARG A 133 -0.16 -13.79 14.70
CA ARG A 133 0.32 -14.92 15.51
C ARG A 133 1.49 -14.61 16.44
N THR A 134 2.28 -13.59 16.14
CA THR A 134 3.54 -13.34 16.85
C THR A 134 3.56 -12.05 17.66
N THR A 135 2.55 -11.17 17.48
CA THR A 135 2.51 -9.87 18.13
C THR A 135 1.38 -9.83 19.15
N VAL A 136 1.69 -9.46 20.40
CA VAL A 136 0.68 -9.30 21.45
C VAL A 136 -0.35 -8.23 21.04
N VAL A 137 -1.62 -8.45 21.39
CA VAL A 137 -2.77 -7.64 20.96
C VAL A 137 -2.54 -6.14 21.16
N ARG A 138 -2.00 -5.73 22.31
CA ARG A 138 -1.70 -4.30 22.62
C ARG A 138 -0.71 -3.64 21.68
N HIS A 139 0.11 -4.40 20.92
CA HIS A 139 1.12 -3.88 19.98
C HIS A 139 0.75 -4.13 18.51
N GLN A 140 -0.36 -4.80 18.24
CA GLN A 140 -0.78 -5.11 16.87
C GLN A 140 -1.11 -3.84 16.06
N GLY A 141 -1.71 -2.82 16.69
CA GLY A 141 -1.98 -1.54 16.04
C GLY A 141 -0.71 -0.91 15.48
N LEU A 142 0.35 -0.83 16.29
CA LEU A 142 1.65 -0.32 15.87
C LEU A 142 2.30 -1.21 14.79
N ALA A 143 2.21 -2.55 14.90
CA ALA A 143 2.75 -3.48 13.93
C ALA A 143 2.07 -3.35 12.55
N TYR A 144 0.73 -3.19 12.52
CA TYR A 144 0.00 -2.89 11.30
C TYR A 144 0.31 -1.48 10.78
N GLY A 145 0.53 -0.50 11.64
CA GLY A 145 1.00 0.83 11.26
C GLY A 145 2.34 0.76 10.50
N PHE A 146 3.30 0.03 11.03
CA PHE A 146 4.58 -0.22 10.35
C PHE A 146 4.41 -0.97 9.03
N LYS A 147 3.56 -2.01 8.98
CA LYS A 147 3.25 -2.73 7.73
C LYS A 147 2.71 -1.79 6.65
N HIS A 148 1.79 -0.90 7.02
CA HIS A 148 1.24 0.07 6.06
C HIS A 148 2.27 1.12 5.64
N GLY A 149 3.30 1.39 6.44
CA GLY A 149 4.46 2.20 6.09
C GLY A 149 5.36 1.58 5.01
N ALA A 150 5.25 0.27 4.76
CA ALA A 150 6.04 -0.42 3.74
C ALA A 150 5.76 0.06 2.31
N ILE A 151 4.52 0.49 2.02
CA ILE A 151 4.15 1.01 0.69
C ILE A 151 4.89 2.32 0.38
N PRO A 152 4.78 3.38 1.20
CA PRO A 152 5.58 4.58 0.97
C PRO A 152 7.09 4.36 1.17
N ALA A 153 7.53 3.32 1.88
CA ALA A 153 8.95 2.96 1.91
C ALA A 153 9.42 2.46 0.53
N ALA A 154 8.60 1.70 -0.19
CA ALA A 154 8.92 1.27 -1.54
C ALA A 154 9.02 2.46 -2.51
N THR A 155 8.10 3.42 -2.45
CA THR A 155 8.15 4.63 -3.29
C THR A 155 9.31 5.56 -2.91
N ALA A 156 9.68 5.64 -1.62
CA ALA A 156 10.89 6.35 -1.18
C ALA A 156 12.16 5.70 -1.73
N ILE A 157 12.27 4.37 -1.68
CA ILE A 157 13.39 3.62 -2.27
C ILE A 157 13.45 3.86 -3.79
N ALA A 158 12.31 3.76 -4.47
CA ALA A 158 12.23 3.99 -5.92
C ALA A 158 12.66 5.43 -6.30
N GLY A 159 12.23 6.43 -5.53
CA GLY A 159 12.63 7.83 -5.75
C GLY A 159 14.12 8.08 -5.50
N LEU A 160 14.67 7.57 -4.40
CA LEU A 160 16.10 7.69 -4.09
C LEU A 160 16.99 6.88 -5.04
N ALA A 161 16.47 5.80 -5.60
CA ALA A 161 17.21 5.00 -6.56
C ALA A 161 17.55 5.76 -7.85
N LEU A 162 16.79 6.81 -8.21
CA LEU A 162 17.08 7.64 -9.38
C LEU A 162 18.45 8.32 -9.27
N PRO A 163 18.68 9.26 -8.34
CA PRO A 163 19.96 9.95 -8.23
C PRO A 163 21.13 9.04 -7.84
N ILE A 164 20.87 8.00 -7.03
CA ILE A 164 21.92 7.16 -6.45
C ILE A 164 22.38 6.06 -7.40
N VAL A 165 21.45 5.47 -8.16
CA VAL A 165 21.69 4.24 -8.94
C VAL A 165 21.36 4.41 -10.41
N ALA A 166 20.14 4.86 -10.72
CA ALA A 166 19.64 4.81 -12.09
C ALA A 166 20.38 5.76 -13.01
N ILE A 167 20.64 7.00 -12.57
CA ILE A 167 21.36 8.01 -13.35
C ILE A 167 22.83 7.59 -13.57
N PRO A 168 23.62 7.19 -12.55
CA PRO A 168 25.02 6.84 -12.75
C PRO A 168 25.26 5.44 -13.35
N LEU A 169 24.39 4.47 -13.11
CA LEU A 169 24.64 3.06 -13.47
C LEU A 169 23.61 2.48 -14.46
N GLY A 170 22.48 3.15 -14.65
CA GLY A 170 21.36 2.67 -15.45
C GLY A 170 20.23 2.04 -14.61
N TRP A 171 19.02 2.10 -15.17
CA TRP A 171 17.81 1.64 -14.50
C TRP A 171 17.83 0.14 -14.12
N GLN A 172 18.54 -0.68 -14.87
CA GLN A 172 18.67 -2.11 -14.64
C GLN A 172 19.27 -2.42 -13.25
N TRP A 173 20.24 -1.62 -12.82
CA TRP A 173 20.90 -1.81 -11.54
C TRP A 173 19.98 -1.50 -10.35
N VAL A 174 18.98 -0.64 -10.52
CA VAL A 174 17.95 -0.42 -9.49
C VAL A 174 17.22 -1.72 -9.18
N TYR A 175 16.80 -2.45 -10.20
CA TYR A 175 16.14 -3.73 -10.03
C TYR A 175 17.05 -4.77 -9.35
N VAL A 176 18.33 -4.84 -9.75
CA VAL A 176 19.30 -5.76 -9.14
C VAL A 176 19.51 -5.45 -7.65
N MET A 177 19.66 -4.18 -7.29
CA MET A 177 19.82 -3.78 -5.88
C MET A 177 18.54 -4.05 -5.06
N CYS A 178 17.37 -3.79 -5.62
CA CYS A 178 16.10 -4.14 -4.97
C CYS A 178 15.93 -5.67 -4.80
N ALA A 179 16.43 -6.47 -5.74
CA ALA A 179 16.48 -7.93 -5.58
C ALA A 179 17.41 -8.34 -4.42
N GLY A 180 18.55 -7.67 -4.25
CA GLY A 180 19.41 -7.86 -3.08
C GLY A 180 18.68 -7.58 -1.76
N LEU A 181 17.88 -6.51 -1.70
CA LEU A 181 17.03 -6.21 -0.55
C LEU A 181 15.97 -7.31 -0.31
N ALA A 182 15.42 -7.88 -1.39
CA ALA A 182 14.46 -9.00 -1.28
C ALA A 182 15.12 -10.26 -0.71
N LEU A 183 16.38 -10.55 -1.04
CA LEU A 183 17.12 -11.64 -0.43
C LEU A 183 17.40 -11.41 1.06
N VAL A 184 17.65 -10.15 1.46
CA VAL A 184 17.75 -9.80 2.89
C VAL A 184 16.42 -10.07 3.60
N ALA A 185 15.27 -9.78 2.97
CA ALA A 185 13.97 -10.14 3.54
C ALA A 185 13.85 -11.64 3.82
N VAL A 186 14.30 -12.50 2.91
CA VAL A 186 14.29 -13.97 3.10
C VAL A 186 15.08 -14.39 4.33
N LEU A 187 16.24 -13.77 4.56
CA LEU A 187 17.11 -14.08 5.71
C LEU A 187 16.53 -13.59 7.03
N LEU A 188 15.79 -12.50 7.02
CA LEU A 188 15.16 -11.92 8.20
C LEU A 188 13.92 -12.70 8.66
N VAL A 189 13.21 -13.38 7.74
CA VAL A 189 12.04 -14.17 8.12
C VAL A 189 12.46 -15.29 9.09
N PRO A 190 11.95 -15.31 10.34
CA PRO A 190 12.33 -16.34 11.31
C PRO A 190 11.97 -17.74 10.81
N ARG A 191 12.79 -18.75 11.16
CA ARG A 191 12.36 -20.13 11.01
C ARG A 191 11.21 -20.35 11.97
N SER A 192 10.00 -20.62 11.43
CA SER A 192 8.81 -20.84 12.24
C SER A 192 8.95 -22.11 13.07
N PRO A 193 8.98 -22.05 14.39
CA PRO A 193 8.56 -23.19 15.17
C PRO A 193 7.03 -23.18 15.18
N ARG A 194 6.40 -24.29 14.85
CA ARG A 194 4.95 -24.52 15.05
C ARG A 194 4.44 -24.29 16.48
N SER A 195 5.34 -23.99 17.41
CA SER A 195 5.09 -23.75 18.83
C SER A 195 4.91 -22.28 19.25
N TYR A 196 4.90 -21.32 18.32
CA TYR A 196 4.61 -19.91 18.63
C TYR A 196 3.12 -19.56 18.40
N GLU A 197 2.23 -20.39 18.85
CA GLU A 197 0.86 -19.94 19.08
C GLU A 197 0.89 -19.10 20.35
N VAL A 198 0.75 -17.77 20.20
CA VAL A 198 0.23 -16.97 21.30
C VAL A 198 -1.14 -17.58 21.58
N GLU A 199 -1.29 -18.22 22.73
CA GLU A 199 -2.60 -18.59 23.24
C GLU A 199 -3.39 -17.28 23.23
N SER A 200 -4.14 -17.06 22.16
CA SER A 200 -5.13 -16.00 22.17
C SER A 200 -6.06 -16.43 23.28
N ASP A 201 -6.06 -15.71 24.39
CA ASP A 201 -7.25 -15.66 25.23
C ASP A 201 -8.39 -15.55 24.23
N GLY A 202 -9.16 -16.65 24.13
CA GLY A 202 -10.18 -16.78 23.10
C GLY A 202 -11.06 -15.54 23.14
N PRO A 203 -11.69 -15.14 22.04
CA PRO A 203 -12.40 -13.89 21.97
C PRO A 203 -13.15 -13.72 23.28
N GLU A 204 -12.72 -12.73 24.07
CA GLU A 204 -13.42 -12.33 25.29
C GLU A 204 -14.88 -12.33 24.88
N LYS A 205 -15.67 -13.24 25.48
CA LYS A 205 -17.09 -13.34 25.18
C LYS A 205 -17.69 -12.02 25.61
N THR A 206 -17.52 -11.04 24.73
CA THR A 206 -18.19 -9.75 24.85
C THR A 206 -19.67 -10.12 24.84
N ASP A 207 -20.35 -9.85 25.95
CA ASP A 207 -21.78 -10.01 26.10
C ASP A 207 -22.50 -9.72 24.79
N THR A 208 -23.33 -10.66 24.36
CA THR A 208 -24.10 -10.62 23.10
C THR A 208 -25.21 -9.55 23.22
N GLN A 209 -24.81 -8.30 23.50
CA GLN A 209 -25.65 -7.17 23.15
C GLN A 209 -25.61 -7.11 21.62
N ALA A 210 -26.77 -6.99 20.99
CA ALA A 210 -26.98 -6.99 19.54
C ALA A 210 -25.97 -6.05 18.84
N VAL A 211 -24.84 -6.62 18.40
CA VAL A 211 -23.73 -5.88 17.84
C VAL A 211 -24.12 -5.51 16.43
N ARG A 212 -24.44 -4.23 16.22
CA ARG A 212 -24.78 -3.68 14.92
C ARG A 212 -23.61 -3.87 13.96
N SER A 213 -23.87 -4.58 12.86
CA SER A 213 -22.98 -4.57 11.69
C SER A 213 -23.48 -3.51 10.70
N SER A 214 -22.54 -2.82 10.05
CA SER A 214 -22.89 -1.83 9.01
C SER A 214 -23.68 -2.49 7.88
N PRO A 215 -24.75 -1.88 7.39
CA PRO A 215 -25.48 -2.41 6.24
C PRO A 215 -24.57 -2.48 5.01
N LEU A 216 -24.80 -3.45 4.13
CA LEU A 216 -23.99 -3.67 2.92
C LEU A 216 -23.87 -2.40 2.07
N SER A 217 -24.95 -1.63 1.94
CA SER A 217 -24.93 -0.36 1.21
C SER A 217 -23.93 0.66 1.76
N LEU A 218 -23.75 0.71 3.08
CA LEU A 218 -22.76 1.58 3.71
C LEU A 218 -21.34 1.07 3.46
N LEU A 219 -21.10 -0.24 3.55
CA LEU A 219 -19.80 -0.85 3.24
C LEU A 219 -19.42 -0.63 1.77
N VAL A 220 -20.38 -0.69 0.85
CA VAL A 220 -20.15 -0.39 -0.58
C VAL A 220 -19.79 1.08 -0.79
N VAL A 221 -20.47 2.02 -0.15
CA VAL A 221 -20.12 3.45 -0.21
C VAL A 221 -18.71 3.69 0.32
N MET A 222 -18.36 3.05 1.44
CA MET A 222 -17.01 3.13 2.02
C MET A 222 -15.96 2.48 1.10
N ALA A 223 -16.29 1.36 0.44
CA ALA A 223 -15.42 0.70 -0.53
C ALA A 223 -15.12 1.59 -1.74
N ILE A 224 -16.15 2.23 -2.29
CA ILE A 224 -15.99 3.16 -3.42
C ILE A 224 -15.16 4.37 -3.00
N GLY A 225 -15.47 4.98 -1.85
CA GLY A 225 -14.73 6.14 -1.36
C GLY A 225 -13.26 5.85 -1.09
N ALA A 226 -12.94 4.68 -0.50
CA ALA A 226 -11.57 4.23 -0.29
C ALA A 226 -10.87 3.89 -1.62
N GLY A 227 -11.59 3.27 -2.55
CA GLY A 227 -11.12 2.98 -3.90
C GLY A 227 -10.69 4.23 -4.65
N LEU A 228 -11.52 5.28 -4.63
CA LEU A 228 -11.21 6.59 -5.22
C LEU A 228 -9.99 7.25 -4.56
N GLY A 229 -9.80 7.08 -3.25
CA GLY A 229 -8.61 7.53 -2.56
C GLY A 229 -7.34 6.85 -3.07
N ILE A 230 -7.32 5.52 -3.16
CA ILE A 230 -6.16 4.77 -3.68
C ILE A 230 -5.96 5.00 -5.18
N PHE A 231 -7.02 5.12 -5.94
CA PHE A 231 -7.00 5.44 -7.38
C PHE A 231 -6.09 6.66 -7.68
N GLY A 232 -6.27 7.77 -6.96
CA GLY A 232 -5.42 8.93 -7.14
C GLY A 232 -4.02 8.75 -6.54
N MET A 233 -3.89 8.05 -5.42
CA MET A 233 -2.61 7.96 -4.72
C MET A 233 -1.61 7.03 -5.41
N ASP A 234 -2.06 5.92 -5.99
CA ASP A 234 -1.19 5.04 -6.77
C ASP A 234 -0.80 5.69 -8.11
N ALA A 235 -1.70 6.52 -8.69
CA ALA A 235 -1.36 7.36 -9.83
C ALA A 235 -0.28 8.41 -9.46
N LEU A 236 -0.41 9.09 -8.31
CA LEU A 236 0.60 10.04 -7.83
C LEU A 236 1.97 9.37 -7.68
N ALA A 237 2.01 8.21 -7.02
CA ALA A 237 3.26 7.47 -6.80
C ALA A 237 3.92 7.01 -8.10
N THR A 238 3.11 6.75 -9.13
CA THR A 238 3.58 6.29 -10.44
C THR A 238 4.05 7.45 -11.32
N PHE A 239 3.33 8.57 -11.33
CA PHE A 239 3.51 9.62 -12.34
C PHE A 239 4.13 10.92 -11.83
N LEU A 240 4.43 11.04 -10.53
CA LEU A 240 5.05 12.27 -10.02
C LEU A 240 6.41 12.55 -10.68
N VAL A 241 7.23 11.50 -10.86
CA VAL A 241 8.58 11.67 -11.46
C VAL A 241 8.49 12.07 -12.93
N PRO A 242 7.83 11.33 -13.84
CA PRO A 242 7.76 11.75 -15.25
C PRO A 242 7.08 13.10 -15.42
N TYR A 243 6.03 13.39 -14.62
CA TYR A 243 5.41 14.73 -14.66
C TYR A 243 6.36 15.86 -14.24
N ALA A 244 7.08 15.69 -13.13
CA ALA A 244 8.02 16.71 -12.66
C ALA A 244 9.13 16.96 -13.69
N VAL A 245 9.62 15.90 -14.35
CA VAL A 245 10.63 16.04 -15.42
C VAL A 245 10.05 16.75 -16.64
N GLU A 246 8.83 16.44 -17.05
CA GLU A 246 8.18 17.11 -18.19
C GLU A 246 8.02 18.62 -17.97
N VAL A 247 7.72 19.06 -16.74
CA VAL A 247 7.59 20.48 -16.40
C VAL A 247 8.92 21.16 -16.11
N GLY A 248 10.07 20.46 -16.26
CA GLY A 248 11.42 21.03 -16.22
C GLY A 248 12.24 20.74 -14.97
N PHE A 249 11.77 19.91 -14.02
CA PHE A 249 12.61 19.44 -12.93
C PHE A 249 13.67 18.46 -13.47
N GLY A 250 14.89 18.51 -12.93
CA GLY A 250 15.86 17.44 -13.20
C GLY A 250 15.40 16.11 -12.58
N GLU A 251 15.74 14.98 -13.22
CA GLU A 251 15.36 13.62 -12.74
C GLU A 251 15.73 13.38 -11.27
N SER A 252 16.93 13.83 -10.85
CA SER A 252 17.36 13.74 -9.44
C SER A 252 16.42 14.48 -8.49
N ALA A 253 16.01 15.69 -8.86
CA ALA A 253 15.11 16.51 -8.05
C ALA A 253 13.72 15.87 -7.98
N ALA A 254 13.21 15.35 -9.08
CA ALA A 254 11.94 14.63 -9.16
C ALA A 254 11.95 13.36 -8.28
N GLY A 255 13.04 12.58 -8.33
CA GLY A 255 13.21 11.40 -7.48
C GLY A 255 13.30 11.75 -5.97
N ILE A 256 14.01 12.82 -5.63
CA ILE A 256 14.08 13.32 -4.24
C ILE A 256 12.70 13.82 -3.78
N LEU A 257 11.93 14.47 -4.63
CA LEU A 257 10.57 14.93 -4.30
C LEU A 257 9.64 13.73 -4.01
N LEU A 258 9.71 12.67 -4.83
CA LEU A 258 8.98 11.42 -4.58
C LEU A 258 9.38 10.79 -3.24
N ALA A 259 10.67 10.74 -2.95
CA ALA A 259 11.19 10.21 -1.69
C ALA A 259 10.77 11.03 -0.47
N ALA A 260 10.87 12.37 -0.55
CA ALA A 260 10.47 13.28 0.52
C ALA A 260 8.97 13.17 0.84
N GLY A 261 8.12 13.16 -0.19
CA GLY A 261 6.69 12.95 -0.03
C GLY A 261 6.39 11.58 0.62
N SER A 262 7.08 10.55 0.18
CA SER A 262 6.92 9.19 0.74
C SER A 262 7.33 9.12 2.21
N VAL A 263 8.40 9.77 2.62
CA VAL A 263 8.82 9.87 4.03
C VAL A 263 7.76 10.57 4.87
N LEU A 264 7.18 11.68 4.39
CA LEU A 264 6.07 12.34 5.06
C LEU A 264 4.85 11.42 5.19
N GLY A 265 4.55 10.63 4.16
CA GLY A 265 3.50 9.61 4.20
C GLY A 265 3.75 8.53 5.27
N ILE A 266 5.00 8.08 5.46
CA ILE A 266 5.38 7.16 6.55
C ILE A 266 5.15 7.83 7.91
N LEU A 267 5.69 9.03 8.11
CA LEU A 267 5.59 9.76 9.37
C LEU A 267 4.13 10.01 9.76
N THR A 268 3.31 10.40 8.80
CA THR A 268 1.87 10.62 9.02
C THR A 268 1.17 9.35 9.46
N ARG A 269 1.45 8.21 8.83
CA ARG A 269 0.86 6.92 9.21
C ARG A 269 1.27 6.46 10.61
N LEU A 270 2.53 6.61 10.96
CA LEU A 270 3.01 6.29 12.30
C LEU A 270 2.38 7.21 13.35
N MET A 271 2.31 8.51 13.07
CA MET A 271 1.67 9.49 13.94
C MET A 271 0.18 9.20 14.13
N MET A 272 -0.54 8.86 13.05
CA MET A 272 -1.96 8.51 13.14
C MET A 272 -2.18 7.20 13.88
N GLY A 273 -1.36 6.17 13.66
CA GLY A 273 -1.39 4.93 14.43
C GLY A 273 -1.22 5.19 15.94
N TRP A 274 -0.23 5.99 16.31
CA TRP A 274 0.01 6.37 17.69
C TRP A 274 -1.15 7.21 18.30
N LEU A 275 -1.77 8.09 17.51
CA LEU A 275 -2.88 8.91 17.94
C LEU A 275 -4.15 8.08 18.17
N ILE A 276 -4.39 7.05 17.35
CA ILE A 276 -5.51 6.12 17.52
C ILE A 276 -5.39 5.37 18.84
N ASP A 277 -4.20 4.88 19.18
CA ASP A 277 -3.98 4.13 20.41
C ASP A 277 -4.25 4.99 21.68
N ARG A 278 -4.20 6.32 21.54
CA ARG A 278 -4.43 7.26 22.64
C ARG A 278 -5.82 7.89 22.69
N ARG A 279 -6.59 7.83 21.59
CA ARG A 279 -7.89 8.49 21.47
C ARG A 279 -8.94 7.52 20.96
N THR A 280 -10.04 7.41 21.69
CA THR A 280 -11.19 6.58 21.29
C THR A 280 -12.05 7.21 20.20
N ALA A 281 -11.75 8.45 19.76
CA ALA A 281 -12.55 9.22 18.81
C ALA A 281 -11.78 9.50 17.51
N GLY A 282 -12.48 9.41 16.38
CA GLY A 282 -12.06 9.85 15.05
C GLY A 282 -11.77 8.69 14.10
N GLY A 283 -12.62 8.35 13.22
CA GLY A 283 -12.43 7.36 12.18
C GLY A 283 -12.73 7.96 10.81
N LEU A 284 -13.99 7.90 10.37
CA LEU A 284 -14.36 8.33 9.02
C LEU A 284 -14.25 9.85 8.78
N ALA A 285 -14.46 10.67 9.82
CA ALA A 285 -14.29 12.12 9.69
C ALA A 285 -12.84 12.48 9.35
N THR A 286 -11.86 11.87 10.04
CA THR A 286 -10.43 12.08 9.75
C THR A 286 -10.06 11.54 8.38
N VAL A 287 -10.62 10.39 7.97
CA VAL A 287 -10.43 9.84 6.62
C VAL A 287 -10.95 10.82 5.56
N ALA A 288 -12.16 11.36 5.73
CA ALA A 288 -12.74 12.33 4.81
C ALA A 288 -11.88 13.60 4.70
N THR A 289 -11.43 14.15 5.85
CA THR A 289 -10.54 15.31 5.87
C THR A 289 -9.22 15.03 5.15
N PHE A 290 -8.63 13.88 5.35
CA PHE A 290 -7.38 13.50 4.70
C PHE A 290 -7.55 13.35 3.19
N LEU A 291 -8.62 12.73 2.73
CA LEU A 291 -8.95 12.66 1.30
C LEU A 291 -9.17 14.04 0.69
N ALA A 292 -9.85 14.95 1.40
CA ALA A 292 -10.07 16.33 0.93
C ALA A 292 -8.76 17.11 0.82
N LEU A 293 -7.87 17.00 1.82
CA LEU A 293 -6.55 17.64 1.78
C LEU A 293 -5.66 17.01 0.70
N GLY A 294 -5.73 15.69 0.51
CA GLY A 294 -5.06 14.99 -0.59
C GLY A 294 -5.55 15.47 -1.95
N ALA A 295 -6.87 15.68 -2.11
CA ALA A 295 -7.45 16.25 -3.33
C ALA A 295 -6.92 17.66 -3.60
N ALA A 296 -6.84 18.51 -2.57
CA ALA A 296 -6.26 19.84 -2.69
C ALA A 296 -4.78 19.80 -3.12
N GLY A 297 -4.00 18.86 -2.57
CA GLY A 297 -2.63 18.62 -3.00
C GLY A 297 -2.53 18.24 -4.48
N MET A 298 -3.42 17.36 -4.96
CA MET A 298 -3.46 17.00 -6.38
C MET A 298 -3.95 18.14 -7.28
N ALA A 299 -4.88 18.98 -6.81
CA ALA A 299 -5.28 20.17 -7.53
C ALA A 299 -4.11 21.16 -7.72
N LEU A 300 -3.21 21.27 -6.73
CA LEU A 300 -2.00 22.07 -6.87
C LEU A 300 -1.05 21.52 -7.95
N LEU A 301 -0.94 20.19 -8.11
CA LEU A 301 -0.15 19.61 -9.20
C LEU A 301 -0.67 20.05 -10.58
N ALA A 302 -1.98 20.18 -10.74
CA ALA A 302 -2.59 20.64 -11.99
C ALA A 302 -2.26 22.10 -12.34
N VAL A 303 -1.79 22.92 -11.37
CA VAL A 303 -1.38 24.33 -11.61
C VAL A 303 -0.06 24.39 -12.42
N GLY A 304 0.83 23.40 -12.28
CA GLY A 304 2.05 23.26 -13.10
C GLY A 304 3.19 24.21 -12.75
N SER A 305 3.11 25.04 -11.72
CA SER A 305 4.22 25.87 -11.26
C SER A 305 5.10 25.11 -10.24
N ASP A 306 6.42 25.37 -10.23
CA ASP A 306 7.35 24.69 -9.34
C ASP A 306 6.92 24.67 -7.86
N PRO A 307 6.52 25.82 -7.26
CA PRO A 307 6.04 25.81 -5.88
C PRO A 307 4.77 24.96 -5.68
N ALA A 308 3.86 24.99 -6.67
CA ALA A 308 2.61 24.22 -6.58
C ALA A 308 2.87 22.73 -6.71
N ILE A 309 3.83 22.30 -7.52
CA ILE A 309 4.24 20.90 -7.66
C ILE A 309 4.88 20.42 -6.36
N ILE A 310 5.82 21.17 -5.80
CA ILE A 310 6.49 20.80 -4.53
C ILE A 310 5.47 20.72 -3.40
N ILE A 311 4.70 21.77 -3.16
CA ILE A 311 3.72 21.82 -2.07
C ILE A 311 2.61 20.80 -2.29
N GLY A 312 2.09 20.72 -3.52
CA GLY A 312 1.02 19.81 -3.89
C GLY A 312 1.39 18.34 -3.68
N SER A 313 2.58 17.93 -4.12
CA SER A 313 3.06 16.56 -3.92
C SER A 313 3.26 16.24 -2.43
N LEU A 314 3.89 17.11 -1.64
CA LEU A 314 4.10 16.90 -0.21
C LEU A 314 2.76 16.82 0.54
N VAL A 315 1.79 17.68 0.23
CA VAL A 315 0.43 17.66 0.80
C VAL A 315 -0.30 16.38 0.41
N ALA A 316 -0.26 16.01 -0.87
CA ALA A 316 -0.92 14.81 -1.37
C ALA A 316 -0.33 13.53 -0.73
N PHE A 317 0.99 13.39 -0.63
CA PHE A 317 1.62 12.24 0.04
C PHE A 317 1.30 12.19 1.54
N THR A 318 1.30 13.33 2.22
CA THR A 318 1.03 13.42 3.66
C THR A 318 -0.40 12.99 3.97
N PHE A 319 -1.37 13.60 3.33
CA PHE A 319 -2.78 13.40 3.66
C PHE A 319 -3.44 12.33 2.78
N GLY A 320 -3.17 12.34 1.47
CA GLY A 320 -3.78 11.40 0.54
C GLY A 320 -3.46 9.93 0.85
N TRP A 321 -2.30 9.63 1.43
CA TRP A 321 -1.93 8.26 1.84
C TRP A 321 -2.07 8.00 3.35
N GLY A 322 -2.18 9.04 4.18
CA GLY A 322 -2.20 8.92 5.64
C GLY A 322 -3.46 8.25 6.21
N TRP A 323 -4.54 8.18 5.45
CA TRP A 323 -5.86 7.73 5.89
C TRP A 323 -6.06 6.21 5.94
N SER A 324 -5.27 5.42 5.22
CA SER A 324 -5.56 4.00 4.97
C SER A 324 -5.62 3.13 6.22
N GLY A 325 -4.73 3.36 7.19
CA GLY A 325 -4.76 2.68 8.49
C GLY A 325 -5.98 3.08 9.33
N LEU A 326 -6.31 4.38 9.36
CA LEU A 326 -7.50 4.91 10.03
C LEU A 326 -8.79 4.31 9.48
N PHE A 327 -8.86 4.15 8.15
CA PHE A 327 -10.00 3.56 7.47
C PHE A 327 -10.22 2.11 7.86
N THR A 328 -9.17 1.29 7.79
CA THR A 328 -9.25 -0.13 8.19
C THR A 328 -9.69 -0.27 9.64
N PHE A 329 -9.12 0.53 10.54
CA PHE A 329 -9.52 0.56 11.95
C PHE A 329 -11.00 0.95 12.12
N ALA A 330 -11.45 1.96 11.39
CA ALA A 330 -12.84 2.41 11.42
C ALA A 330 -13.82 1.33 10.94
N VAL A 331 -13.46 0.58 9.88
CA VAL A 331 -14.28 -0.53 9.34
C VAL A 331 -14.38 -1.66 10.37
N VAL A 332 -13.26 -2.11 10.91
CA VAL A 332 -13.21 -3.21 11.88
C VAL A 332 -14.04 -2.87 13.14
N ARG A 333 -13.85 -1.67 13.67
CA ARG A 333 -14.54 -1.23 14.90
C ARG A 333 -16.04 -1.10 14.73
N ARG A 334 -16.53 -0.81 13.51
CA ARG A 334 -17.96 -0.70 13.19
C ARG A 334 -18.63 -2.04 12.92
N ASN A 335 -17.83 -3.08 12.68
CA ASN A 335 -18.34 -4.39 12.30
C ASN A 335 -17.75 -5.51 13.18
N PRO A 336 -17.88 -5.43 14.51
CA PRO A 336 -17.25 -6.38 15.42
C PRO A 336 -17.80 -7.81 15.27
N ALA A 337 -19.04 -7.97 14.78
CA ALA A 337 -19.62 -9.29 14.52
C ALA A 337 -19.05 -9.99 13.27
N ALA A 338 -18.57 -9.21 12.28
CA ALA A 338 -18.05 -9.76 11.02
C ALA A 338 -16.90 -8.86 10.45
N PRO A 339 -15.82 -8.62 11.19
CA PRO A 339 -14.77 -7.68 10.80
C PRO A 339 -14.05 -8.10 9.51
N ALA A 340 -13.84 -9.40 9.32
CA ALA A 340 -13.18 -9.92 8.13
C ALA A 340 -14.03 -9.73 6.86
N ALA A 341 -15.35 -9.98 6.93
CA ALA A 341 -16.26 -9.78 5.81
C ALA A 341 -16.36 -8.29 5.42
N ALA A 342 -16.53 -7.40 6.41
CA ALA A 342 -16.57 -5.95 6.17
C ALA A 342 -15.27 -5.42 5.56
N THR A 343 -14.12 -5.88 6.07
CA THR A 343 -12.81 -5.53 5.52
C THR A 343 -12.65 -6.09 4.10
N GLY A 344 -13.11 -7.31 3.82
CA GLY A 344 -13.05 -7.90 2.48
C GLY A 344 -13.78 -7.06 1.43
N ILE A 345 -15.01 -6.60 1.76
CA ILE A 345 -15.80 -5.75 0.87
C ILE A 345 -15.06 -4.42 0.60
N THR A 346 -14.57 -3.76 1.64
CA THR A 346 -13.92 -2.46 1.49
C THR A 346 -12.57 -2.56 0.79
N MET A 347 -11.82 -3.65 0.98
CA MET A 347 -10.56 -3.92 0.27
C MET A 347 -10.77 -4.15 -1.23
N THR A 348 -11.92 -4.68 -1.65
CA THR A 348 -12.24 -4.82 -3.08
C THR A 348 -12.20 -3.46 -3.78
N GLY A 349 -12.79 -2.42 -3.17
CA GLY A 349 -12.72 -1.05 -3.71
C GLY A 349 -11.29 -0.55 -3.81
N ILE A 350 -10.48 -0.76 -2.78
CA ILE A 350 -9.05 -0.38 -2.73
C ILE A 350 -8.28 -1.05 -3.89
N TYR A 351 -8.46 -2.35 -4.12
CA TYR A 351 -7.76 -3.06 -5.19
C TYR A 351 -8.20 -2.59 -6.59
N VAL A 352 -9.50 -2.32 -6.77
CA VAL A 352 -10.00 -1.75 -8.04
C VAL A 352 -9.39 -0.37 -8.27
N GLY A 353 -9.34 0.48 -7.24
CA GLY A 353 -8.70 1.80 -7.32
C GLY A 353 -7.23 1.71 -7.67
N ALA A 354 -6.48 0.83 -7.01
CA ALA A 354 -5.06 0.62 -7.25
C ALA A 354 -4.75 0.17 -8.70
N ALA A 355 -5.60 -0.69 -9.25
CA ALA A 355 -5.44 -1.14 -10.63
C ALA A 355 -5.86 -0.09 -11.66
N ALA A 356 -6.98 0.59 -11.43
CA ALA A 356 -7.55 1.52 -12.40
C ALA A 356 -6.87 2.90 -12.40
N GLY A 357 -6.36 3.36 -11.25
CA GLY A 357 -5.79 4.69 -11.09
C GLY A 357 -4.61 4.97 -12.02
N PRO A 358 -3.51 4.22 -11.90
CA PRO A 358 -2.36 4.40 -12.79
C PRO A 358 -2.70 4.17 -14.27
N ALA A 359 -3.55 3.17 -14.57
CA ALA A 359 -3.95 2.87 -15.94
C ALA A 359 -4.70 4.05 -16.58
N LEU A 360 -5.71 4.60 -15.88
CA LEU A 360 -6.47 5.73 -16.42
C LEU A 360 -5.63 7.01 -16.44
N PHE A 361 -4.80 7.24 -15.42
CA PHE A 361 -3.91 8.39 -15.40
C PHE A 361 -3.00 8.40 -16.62
N GLY A 362 -2.30 7.28 -16.90
CA GLY A 362 -1.39 7.18 -18.03
C GLY A 362 -2.07 7.43 -19.37
N LEU A 363 -3.27 6.87 -19.59
CA LEU A 363 -4.06 7.11 -20.80
C LEU A 363 -4.43 8.59 -20.98
N VAL A 364 -4.76 9.29 -19.91
CA VAL A 364 -5.10 10.72 -19.98
C VAL A 364 -3.85 11.59 -20.07
N ALA A 365 -2.77 11.20 -19.43
CA ALA A 365 -1.51 11.93 -19.37
C ALA A 365 -0.84 12.05 -20.76
N GLU A 366 -1.01 11.08 -21.65
CA GLU A 366 -0.54 11.19 -23.05
C GLU A 366 -1.09 12.43 -23.77
N ALA A 367 -2.30 12.86 -23.40
CA ALA A 367 -2.88 14.07 -23.96
C ALA A 367 -2.64 15.30 -23.06
N SER A 368 -2.68 15.14 -21.73
CA SER A 368 -2.51 16.24 -20.78
C SER A 368 -2.32 15.74 -19.35
N PHE A 369 -1.15 15.98 -18.77
CA PHE A 369 -0.92 15.77 -17.34
C PHE A 369 -1.83 16.63 -16.45
N THR A 370 -2.10 17.88 -16.85
CA THR A 370 -3.03 18.76 -16.13
C THR A 370 -4.41 18.12 -16.01
N ALA A 371 -4.96 17.61 -17.13
CA ALA A 371 -6.26 16.92 -17.10
C ALA A 371 -6.23 15.67 -16.21
N ALA A 372 -5.14 14.89 -16.28
CA ALA A 372 -4.96 13.72 -15.42
C ALA A 372 -4.96 14.10 -13.94
N TRP A 373 -4.23 15.13 -13.52
CA TRP A 373 -4.22 15.59 -12.12
C TRP A 373 -5.59 16.13 -11.67
N VAL A 374 -6.32 16.84 -12.51
CA VAL A 374 -7.69 17.31 -12.21
C VAL A 374 -8.61 16.12 -11.96
N ILE A 375 -8.53 15.06 -12.78
CA ILE A 375 -9.36 13.86 -12.60
C ILE A 375 -9.00 13.16 -11.28
N MET A 376 -7.71 13.04 -10.94
CA MET A 376 -7.29 12.44 -9.66
C MET A 376 -7.75 13.26 -8.46
N SER A 377 -7.63 14.60 -8.55
CA SER A 377 -8.15 15.51 -7.53
C SER A 377 -9.66 15.34 -7.33
N ALA A 378 -10.42 15.31 -8.43
CA ALA A 378 -11.88 15.11 -8.38
C ALA A 378 -12.25 13.74 -7.78
N ALA A 379 -11.50 12.69 -8.10
CA ALA A 379 -11.70 11.35 -7.53
C ALA A 379 -11.51 11.34 -6.01
N LEU A 380 -10.42 11.94 -5.50
CA LEU A 380 -10.19 12.05 -4.06
C LEU A 380 -11.26 12.91 -3.37
N ALA A 381 -11.65 14.03 -3.98
CA ALA A 381 -12.71 14.88 -3.46
C ALA A 381 -14.05 14.13 -3.37
N LEU A 382 -14.41 13.37 -4.41
CA LEU A 382 -15.59 12.51 -4.38
C LEU A 382 -15.46 11.43 -3.28
N GLY A 383 -14.29 10.84 -3.12
CA GLY A 383 -14.00 9.92 -2.02
C GLY A 383 -14.24 10.55 -0.64
N ALA A 384 -13.81 11.80 -0.44
CA ALA A 384 -14.06 12.57 0.79
C ALA A 384 -15.57 12.81 1.01
N VAL A 385 -16.31 13.16 -0.03
CA VAL A 385 -17.78 13.34 0.03
C VAL A 385 -18.46 12.02 0.42
N LEU A 386 -18.07 10.89 -0.19
CA LEU A 386 -18.65 9.58 0.13
C LEU A 386 -18.35 9.16 1.58
N MET A 387 -17.14 9.41 2.10
CA MET A 387 -16.81 9.15 3.50
C MET A 387 -17.61 10.04 4.46
N THR A 388 -17.85 11.31 4.10
CA THR A 388 -18.68 12.21 4.87
C THR A 388 -20.15 11.77 4.86
N ALA A 389 -20.67 11.36 3.68
CA ALA A 389 -22.02 10.83 3.56
C ALA A 389 -22.21 9.53 4.39
N ALA A 390 -21.21 8.65 4.40
CA ALA A 390 -21.21 7.46 5.25
C ALA A 390 -21.30 7.82 6.73
N LEU A 391 -20.53 8.81 7.18
CA LEU A 391 -20.54 9.31 8.55
C LEU A 391 -21.90 9.92 8.95
N LEU A 392 -22.52 10.70 8.07
CA LEU A 392 -23.82 11.33 8.32
C LEU A 392 -24.95 10.30 8.41
N ARG A 393 -24.95 9.29 7.53
CA ARG A 393 -25.93 8.18 7.58
C ARG A 393 -25.90 7.41 8.90
N GLU A 394 -24.70 7.21 9.47
CA GLU A 394 -24.58 6.58 10.79
C GLU A 394 -25.23 7.40 11.91
N ARG A 395 -25.14 8.74 11.84
CA ARG A 395 -25.72 9.64 12.85
C ARG A 395 -27.24 9.73 12.78
N THR A 396 -27.81 9.51 11.60
CA THR A 396 -29.27 9.62 11.36
C THR A 396 -30.02 8.30 11.58
N GLN A 397 -29.34 7.17 11.74
CA GLN A 397 -29.99 5.91 12.09
C GLN A 397 -30.26 5.90 13.59
N PRO A 398 -31.55 5.94 14.05
CA PRO A 398 -31.88 5.91 15.46
C PRO A 398 -31.34 4.64 16.11
N ALA A 399 -30.99 4.74 17.39
CA ALA A 399 -30.69 3.59 18.22
C ALA A 399 -31.97 2.75 18.38
N SER A 400 -32.21 1.79 17.47
CA SER A 400 -33.26 0.76 17.58
C SER A 400 -32.82 -0.38 18.46
#